data_a62b81a0321f5faf5d4defd18397c06c
#
_entry.id   a62b81a0321f5faf5d4defd18397c06c
#
_cell.length_a   1.000
_cell.length_b   1.000
_cell.length_c   1.000
_cell.angle_alpha   90.00
_cell.angle_beta   90.00
_cell.angle_gamma   90.00
#
_symmetry.space_group_name_H-M   'P 1'
#
loop_
_entity.id
_entity.type
_entity.pdbx_description
1 polymer ?
#
loop_
_entity_poly.entity_id
_entity_poly.type
_entity_poly.pdbx_seq_one_letter_code
_entity_poly.pdbx_strand_id
1 'polypeptide(L)'
;MRAKWLTPGLDLAIVRDIVETYHLASTEPEGVTYAEVDAGGVPALWCIPAGADLDRALLHFHFGGSVTASMHSDRKAAGHIAKAAGIRSLVVDFRHAPEHPCPAQLDDVETAYRWLLAQGYQPQHIGSTGHSIGGTLAVMLPLRLLAKGEPTPGAIVSISPWTDFTLANPKVDENEEHDKMLSRNTLEGMRAAFLQDPDLDFADPRISLVNADLTGLPPTVVHYGEYETLAGDGAELAQRLTEFKVTSEVHPMPEGQHSFVLGAGRVPEVDQAIEQMGQWLRRHLGA
;
A
#
# COMPACT_ATOMS: atom_id res chain seq x y z
N MET A 1 17.48 -1.18 16.18
CA MET A 1 17.85 0.27 16.06
C MET A 1 16.62 0.96 15.45
N ARG A 2 15.97 1.87 16.18
CA ARG A 2 14.81 2.60 15.66
C ARG A 2 15.17 3.41 14.41
N ALA A 3 14.22 3.58 13.51
CA ALA A 3 14.42 4.35 12.29
C ALA A 3 14.85 5.80 12.63
N LYS A 4 15.83 6.31 11.90
CA LYS A 4 16.41 7.65 12.16
C LYS A 4 15.39 8.79 12.01
N TRP A 5 14.38 8.62 11.18
CA TRP A 5 13.32 9.61 10.96
C TRP A 5 12.33 9.72 12.13
N LEU A 6 12.37 8.80 13.12
CA LEU A 6 11.63 8.92 14.38
C LEU A 6 12.27 9.91 15.37
N THR A 7 13.35 10.61 15.00
CA THR A 7 13.99 11.60 15.85
C THR A 7 13.09 12.85 15.96
N PRO A 8 12.63 13.22 17.16
CA PRO A 8 11.77 14.39 17.33
C PRO A 8 12.43 15.68 16.82
N GLY A 9 11.64 16.52 16.16
CA GLY A 9 12.08 17.84 15.71
C GLY A 9 12.90 17.87 14.41
N LEU A 10 12.96 16.74 13.67
CA LEU A 10 13.52 16.76 12.32
C LEU A 10 12.62 17.56 11.36
N ASP A 11 13.26 18.35 10.51
CA ASP A 11 12.59 18.98 9.39
C ASP A 11 12.01 17.93 8.42
N LEU A 12 10.82 18.19 7.88
CA LEU A 12 10.13 17.26 6.98
C LEU A 12 10.95 16.94 5.72
N ALA A 13 11.69 17.91 5.18
CA ALA A 13 12.55 17.66 4.03
C ALA A 13 13.65 16.62 4.37
N ILE A 14 14.27 16.75 5.55
CA ILE A 14 15.25 15.77 6.03
C ILE A 14 14.61 14.39 6.23
N VAL A 15 13.40 14.35 6.77
CA VAL A 15 12.67 13.08 6.93
C VAL A 15 12.41 12.42 5.57
N ARG A 16 11.97 13.19 4.57
CA ARG A 16 11.77 12.72 3.20
C ARG A 16 13.07 12.16 2.60
N ASP A 17 14.18 12.89 2.70
CA ASP A 17 15.50 12.45 2.22
C ASP A 17 15.93 11.13 2.87
N ILE A 18 15.70 10.95 4.18
CA ILE A 18 15.99 9.70 4.89
C ILE A 18 15.13 8.56 4.35
N VAL A 19 13.83 8.79 4.19
CA VAL A 19 12.88 7.76 3.73
C VAL A 19 13.15 7.35 2.28
N GLU A 20 13.61 8.26 1.41
CA GLU A 20 14.04 7.92 0.06
C GLU A 20 15.15 6.86 0.03
N THR A 21 15.97 6.76 1.08
CA THR A 21 17.03 5.72 1.18
C THR A 21 16.48 4.32 1.51
N TYR A 22 15.20 4.14 1.80
CA TYR A 22 14.63 2.86 2.24
C TYR A 22 14.64 1.78 1.15
N HIS A 23 14.69 2.18 -0.13
CA HIS A 23 14.95 1.23 -1.22
C HIS A 23 16.25 0.43 -1.05
N LEU A 24 17.19 0.91 -0.22
CA LEU A 24 18.45 0.20 0.06
C LEU A 24 18.24 -1.06 0.93
N ALA A 25 17.09 -1.19 1.60
CA ALA A 25 16.73 -2.37 2.36
C ALA A 25 16.45 -3.58 1.45
N SER A 26 15.91 -3.37 0.24
CA SER A 26 15.68 -4.42 -0.75
C SER A 26 16.89 -4.60 -1.68
N THR A 27 17.05 -5.81 -2.24
CA THR A 27 17.92 -6.00 -3.42
C THR A 27 17.24 -5.49 -4.67
N GLU A 28 18.01 -5.22 -5.72
CA GLU A 28 17.46 -4.98 -7.05
C GLU A 28 16.84 -6.28 -7.57
N PRO A 29 15.55 -6.30 -8.00
CA PRO A 29 14.94 -7.51 -8.55
C PRO A 29 15.57 -7.84 -9.92
N GLU A 30 16.19 -8.99 -10.02
CA GLU A 30 16.82 -9.43 -11.26
C GLU A 30 15.82 -9.57 -12.41
N GLY A 31 16.14 -9.02 -13.58
CA GLY A 31 15.31 -9.10 -14.77
C GLY A 31 14.13 -8.13 -14.76
N VAL A 32 14.10 -7.15 -13.87
CA VAL A 32 13.11 -6.06 -13.87
C VAL A 32 13.73 -4.79 -14.42
N THR A 33 13.06 -4.15 -15.36
CA THR A 33 13.42 -2.83 -15.89
C THR A 33 12.42 -1.78 -15.46
N TYR A 34 12.81 -0.50 -15.53
CA TYR A 34 12.01 0.62 -15.05
C TYR A 34 11.81 1.65 -16.16
N ALA A 35 10.61 2.24 -16.21
CA ALA A 35 10.29 3.32 -17.15
C ALA A 35 9.34 4.32 -16.49
N GLU A 36 9.74 5.57 -16.40
CA GLU A 36 8.88 6.65 -15.93
C GLU A 36 7.80 6.98 -16.96
N VAL A 37 6.63 7.37 -16.50
CA VAL A 37 5.47 7.71 -17.31
C VAL A 37 4.61 8.76 -16.61
N ASP A 38 3.88 9.57 -17.40
CA ASP A 38 2.78 10.38 -16.90
C ASP A 38 1.49 9.58 -17.01
N ALA A 39 0.91 9.24 -15.86
CA ALA A 39 -0.34 8.49 -15.76
C ALA A 39 -1.56 9.42 -15.68
N GLY A 40 -1.76 10.26 -16.72
CA GLY A 40 -2.88 11.19 -16.79
C GLY A 40 -2.68 12.46 -15.95
N GLY A 41 -1.45 12.94 -15.84
CA GLY A 41 -1.04 14.07 -15.02
C GLY A 41 -0.45 13.67 -13.66
N VAL A 42 -0.38 12.37 -13.37
CA VAL A 42 0.24 11.83 -12.16
C VAL A 42 1.54 11.12 -12.55
N PRO A 43 2.70 11.52 -12.01
CA PRO A 43 3.94 10.80 -12.25
C PRO A 43 3.84 9.35 -11.78
N ALA A 44 4.41 8.42 -12.53
CA ALA A 44 4.41 7.02 -12.16
C ALA A 44 5.61 6.28 -12.77
N LEU A 45 5.94 5.12 -12.21
CA LEU A 45 7.06 4.30 -12.64
C LEU A 45 6.58 2.87 -12.94
N TRP A 46 6.78 2.44 -14.17
CA TRP A 46 6.64 1.03 -14.51
C TRP A 46 7.81 0.20 -13.97
N CYS A 47 7.48 -0.88 -13.26
CA CYS A 47 8.39 -1.98 -12.96
C CYS A 47 8.01 -3.14 -13.89
N ILE A 48 8.90 -3.51 -14.83
CA ILE A 48 8.61 -4.41 -15.94
C ILE A 48 9.49 -5.66 -15.83
N PRO A 49 8.96 -6.78 -15.30
CA PRO A 49 9.67 -8.05 -15.32
C PRO A 49 9.89 -8.56 -16.75
N ALA A 50 11.00 -9.24 -17.00
CA ALA A 50 11.23 -9.93 -18.25
C ALA A 50 10.14 -10.99 -18.49
N GLY A 51 9.49 -10.94 -19.65
CA GLY A 51 8.40 -11.85 -20.01
C GLY A 51 7.07 -11.57 -19.31
N ALA A 52 6.90 -10.39 -18.71
CA ALA A 52 5.65 -10.00 -18.07
C ALA A 52 4.45 -10.05 -19.03
N ASP A 53 3.32 -10.48 -18.51
CA ASP A 53 2.04 -10.38 -19.22
C ASP A 53 1.70 -8.90 -19.46
N LEU A 54 1.44 -8.54 -20.70
CA LEU A 54 1.17 -7.16 -21.13
C LEU A 54 -0.32 -6.82 -21.13
N ASP A 55 -1.21 -7.80 -21.03
CA ASP A 55 -2.65 -7.60 -20.95
C ASP A 55 -3.13 -7.29 -19.52
N ARG A 56 -2.21 -7.39 -18.56
CA ARG A 56 -2.46 -7.18 -17.13
C ARG A 56 -1.53 -6.10 -16.56
N ALA A 57 -1.98 -5.46 -15.48
CA ALA A 57 -1.19 -4.47 -14.76
C ALA A 57 -1.44 -4.56 -13.25
N LEU A 58 -0.42 -4.30 -12.45
CA LEU A 58 -0.57 -3.96 -11.05
C LEU A 58 -0.54 -2.44 -10.92
N LEU A 59 -1.49 -1.88 -10.22
CA LEU A 59 -1.49 -0.49 -9.78
C LEU A 59 -1.02 -0.48 -8.34
N HIS A 60 0.20 0.01 -8.11
CA HIS A 60 0.90 -0.09 -6.83
C HIS A 60 1.04 1.27 -6.16
N PHE A 61 0.76 1.31 -4.86
CA PHE A 61 0.81 2.52 -4.04
C PHE A 61 1.89 2.38 -2.98
N HIS A 62 2.82 3.33 -2.97
CA HIS A 62 3.95 3.33 -2.06
C HIS A 62 3.54 3.63 -0.61
N PHE A 63 4.44 3.34 0.32
CA PHE A 63 4.32 3.62 1.74
C PHE A 63 4.52 5.11 2.08
N GLY A 64 4.71 5.43 3.38
CA GLY A 64 5.17 6.76 3.82
C GLY A 64 4.09 7.66 4.42
N GLY A 65 2.92 7.12 4.81
CA GLY A 65 1.88 7.85 5.53
C GLY A 65 1.26 9.00 4.74
N SER A 66 1.33 8.98 3.40
CA SER A 66 0.96 10.08 2.50
C SER A 66 1.83 11.35 2.65
N VAL A 67 2.95 11.28 3.36
CA VAL A 67 3.81 12.42 3.72
C VAL A 67 5.20 12.30 3.14
N THR A 68 5.67 11.06 2.97
CA THR A 68 7.04 10.70 2.56
C THR A 68 7.03 9.55 1.55
N ALA A 69 8.22 9.10 1.15
CA ALA A 69 8.46 8.09 0.13
C ALA A 69 8.09 8.55 -1.28
N SER A 70 8.30 7.71 -2.28
CA SER A 70 8.03 8.01 -3.68
C SER A 70 7.99 6.72 -4.50
N MET A 71 7.63 6.82 -5.78
CA MET A 71 7.77 5.74 -6.73
C MET A 71 9.20 5.18 -6.79
N HIS A 72 10.23 5.99 -6.47
CA HIS A 72 11.64 5.57 -6.50
C HIS A 72 12.05 4.81 -5.24
N SER A 73 11.60 5.25 -4.06
CA SER A 73 11.90 4.56 -2.80
C SER A 73 11.20 3.21 -2.69
N ASP A 74 10.11 2.99 -3.43
CA ASP A 74 9.33 1.75 -3.39
C ASP A 74 9.53 0.83 -4.60
N ARG A 75 10.19 1.30 -5.68
CA ARG A 75 10.31 0.56 -6.94
C ARG A 75 10.82 -0.88 -6.81
N LYS A 76 11.72 -1.14 -5.83
CA LYS A 76 12.29 -2.48 -5.67
C LYS A 76 11.28 -3.45 -5.06
N ALA A 77 10.58 -3.05 -4.00
CA ALA A 77 9.52 -3.88 -3.41
C ALA A 77 8.41 -4.15 -4.44
N ALA A 78 7.94 -3.11 -5.12
CA ALA A 78 6.98 -3.23 -6.22
C ALA A 78 7.50 -4.12 -7.36
N GLY A 79 8.80 -4.02 -7.70
CA GLY A 79 9.45 -4.84 -8.71
C GLY A 79 9.52 -6.32 -8.35
N HIS A 80 9.79 -6.66 -7.09
CA HIS A 80 9.73 -8.04 -6.59
C HIS A 80 8.32 -8.61 -6.66
N ILE A 81 7.29 -7.84 -6.25
CA ILE A 81 5.88 -8.24 -6.34
C ILE A 81 5.47 -8.44 -7.81
N ALA A 82 5.86 -7.49 -8.69
CA ALA A 82 5.62 -7.58 -10.13
C ALA A 82 6.22 -8.85 -10.74
N LYS A 83 7.49 -9.16 -10.38
CA LYS A 83 8.19 -10.37 -10.83
C LYS A 83 7.51 -11.63 -10.35
N ALA A 84 7.11 -11.71 -9.08
CA ALA A 84 6.41 -12.85 -8.51
C ALA A 84 5.03 -13.07 -9.18
N ALA A 85 4.34 -12.00 -9.53
CA ALA A 85 3.08 -12.07 -10.25
C ALA A 85 3.24 -12.38 -11.75
N GLY A 86 4.41 -12.12 -12.33
CA GLY A 86 4.61 -12.16 -13.78
C GLY A 86 3.88 -11.05 -14.53
N ILE A 87 3.57 -9.94 -13.84
CA ILE A 87 2.75 -8.82 -14.33
C ILE A 87 3.53 -7.54 -14.09
N ARG A 88 3.50 -6.59 -15.04
CA ARG A 88 4.13 -5.28 -14.82
C ARG A 88 3.38 -4.46 -13.77
N SER A 89 4.11 -3.71 -12.94
CA SER A 89 3.55 -2.87 -11.89
C SER A 89 3.77 -1.39 -12.18
N LEU A 90 2.71 -0.58 -12.09
CA LEU A 90 2.75 0.87 -12.16
C LEU A 90 2.77 1.41 -10.72
N VAL A 91 3.91 1.92 -10.28
CA VAL A 91 4.05 2.59 -8.98
C VAL A 91 3.64 4.04 -9.14
N VAL A 92 2.57 4.44 -8.46
CA VAL A 92 2.01 5.80 -8.56
C VAL A 92 2.70 6.73 -7.59
N ASP A 93 3.22 7.86 -8.07
CA ASP A 93 3.83 8.91 -7.25
C ASP A 93 2.78 9.96 -6.89
N PHE A 94 1.88 9.58 -5.99
CA PHE A 94 0.78 10.45 -5.58
C PHE A 94 1.27 11.64 -4.74
N ARG A 95 0.54 12.76 -4.81
CA ARG A 95 0.85 13.99 -4.08
C ARG A 95 0.92 13.78 -2.57
N HIS A 96 1.84 14.48 -1.93
CA HIS A 96 2.09 14.36 -0.50
C HIS A 96 1.37 15.43 0.32
N ALA A 97 0.97 15.04 1.52
CA ALA A 97 0.65 15.94 2.61
C ALA A 97 1.96 16.43 3.29
N PRO A 98 1.97 17.57 3.96
CA PRO A 98 0.84 18.49 4.20
C PRO A 98 0.50 19.39 3.03
N GLU A 99 1.32 19.44 1.96
CA GLU A 99 1.13 20.33 0.81
C GLU A 99 -0.20 20.02 0.07
N HIS A 100 -0.55 18.74 0.03
CA HIS A 100 -1.78 18.23 -0.58
C HIS A 100 -2.44 17.22 0.36
N PRO A 101 -3.28 17.68 1.30
CA PRO A 101 -3.95 16.79 2.25
C PRO A 101 -4.99 15.87 1.57
N CYS A 102 -5.53 14.92 2.32
CA CYS A 102 -6.64 14.08 1.89
C CYS A 102 -7.80 14.96 1.35
N PRO A 103 -8.41 14.61 0.20
CA PRO A 103 -8.31 13.35 -0.52
C PRO A 103 -7.35 13.31 -1.73
N ALA A 104 -6.36 14.22 -1.82
CA ALA A 104 -5.51 14.38 -3.01
C ALA A 104 -4.87 13.05 -3.46
N GLN A 105 -4.42 12.21 -2.52
CA GLN A 105 -3.81 10.92 -2.79
C GLN A 105 -4.78 9.95 -3.48
N LEU A 106 -6.01 9.91 -2.97
CA LEU A 106 -7.06 9.06 -3.54
C LEU A 106 -7.51 9.57 -4.93
N ASP A 107 -7.46 10.87 -5.16
CA ASP A 107 -7.74 11.45 -6.49
C ASP A 107 -6.65 11.06 -7.50
N ASP A 108 -5.39 11.07 -7.08
CA ASP A 108 -4.27 10.70 -7.94
C ASP A 108 -4.27 9.20 -8.28
N VAL A 109 -4.53 8.33 -7.30
CA VAL A 109 -4.58 6.89 -7.58
C VAL A 109 -5.78 6.51 -8.43
N GLU A 110 -6.94 7.20 -8.28
CA GLU A 110 -8.08 7.05 -9.19
C GLU A 110 -7.73 7.54 -10.62
N THR A 111 -7.00 8.64 -10.73
CA THR A 111 -6.54 9.16 -12.03
C THR A 111 -5.63 8.15 -12.73
N ALA A 112 -4.66 7.57 -12.02
CA ALA A 112 -3.78 6.54 -12.57
C ALA A 112 -4.55 5.26 -12.96
N TYR A 113 -5.57 4.85 -12.19
CA TYR A 113 -6.44 3.75 -12.55
C TYR A 113 -7.20 4.02 -13.86
N ARG A 114 -7.81 5.21 -13.98
CA ARG A 114 -8.53 5.62 -15.22
C ARG A 114 -7.59 5.71 -16.42
N TRP A 115 -6.35 6.13 -16.19
CA TRP A 115 -5.33 6.13 -17.24
C TRP A 115 -5.03 4.70 -17.71
N LEU A 116 -4.91 3.71 -16.82
CA LEU A 116 -4.75 2.30 -17.23
C LEU A 116 -5.93 1.82 -18.08
N LEU A 117 -7.16 2.16 -17.70
CA LEU A 117 -8.34 1.83 -18.52
C LEU A 117 -8.27 2.49 -19.90
N ALA A 118 -7.82 3.74 -19.98
CA ALA A 118 -7.63 4.45 -21.26
C ALA A 118 -6.50 3.85 -22.11
N GLN A 119 -5.52 3.16 -21.51
CA GLN A 119 -4.51 2.37 -22.21
C GLN A 119 -5.03 1.01 -22.72
N GLY A 120 -6.29 0.67 -22.43
CA GLY A 120 -6.95 -0.55 -22.92
C GLY A 120 -6.96 -1.71 -21.92
N TYR A 121 -6.42 -1.53 -20.70
CA TYR A 121 -6.53 -2.56 -19.66
C TYR A 121 -7.98 -2.78 -19.25
N GLN A 122 -8.34 -4.03 -19.07
CA GLN A 122 -9.66 -4.38 -18.55
C GLN A 122 -9.64 -4.29 -17.01
N PRO A 123 -10.70 -3.78 -16.36
CA PRO A 123 -10.75 -3.65 -14.91
C PRO A 123 -10.36 -4.92 -14.16
N GLN A 124 -10.90 -6.07 -14.58
CA GLN A 124 -10.62 -7.38 -13.98
C GLN A 124 -9.18 -7.88 -14.18
N HIS A 125 -8.39 -7.23 -15.04
CA HIS A 125 -6.98 -7.52 -15.30
C HIS A 125 -6.03 -6.54 -14.57
N ILE A 126 -6.57 -5.67 -13.74
CA ILE A 126 -5.79 -4.73 -12.92
C ILE A 126 -5.81 -5.24 -11.48
N GLY A 127 -4.62 -5.41 -10.88
CA GLY A 127 -4.47 -5.65 -9.45
C GLY A 127 -4.20 -4.33 -8.72
N SER A 128 -4.90 -4.08 -7.59
CA SER A 128 -4.64 -2.95 -6.70
C SER A 128 -3.74 -3.42 -5.56
N THR A 129 -2.55 -2.86 -5.43
CA THR A 129 -1.54 -3.33 -4.47
C THR A 129 -0.89 -2.16 -3.74
N GLY A 130 -0.37 -2.39 -2.54
CA GLY A 130 0.39 -1.38 -1.81
C GLY A 130 0.68 -1.79 -0.38
N HIS A 131 1.52 -1.00 0.29
CA HIS A 131 1.84 -1.25 1.69
C HIS A 131 1.80 0.03 2.55
N SER A 132 1.54 -0.13 3.86
CA SER A 132 1.29 0.98 4.78
C SER A 132 0.07 1.78 4.31
N ILE A 133 0.17 3.10 4.19
CA ILE A 133 -0.89 3.93 3.58
C ILE A 133 -1.22 3.47 2.16
N GLY A 134 -0.24 2.96 1.40
CA GLY A 134 -0.49 2.37 0.10
C GLY A 134 -1.38 1.13 0.16
N GLY A 135 -1.25 0.30 1.21
CA GLY A 135 -2.15 -0.82 1.49
C GLY A 135 -3.57 -0.38 1.80
N THR A 136 -3.73 0.77 2.45
CA THR A 136 -5.01 1.44 2.68
C THR A 136 -5.61 1.95 1.37
N LEU A 137 -4.82 2.67 0.56
CA LEU A 137 -5.24 3.19 -0.75
C LEU A 137 -5.64 2.06 -1.70
N ALA A 138 -4.96 0.89 -1.62
CA ALA A 138 -5.29 -0.28 -2.42
C ALA A 138 -6.72 -0.81 -2.17
N VAL A 139 -7.26 -0.60 -0.97
CA VAL A 139 -8.64 -0.95 -0.59
C VAL A 139 -9.58 0.24 -0.81
N MET A 140 -9.15 1.47 -0.52
CA MET A 140 -9.98 2.67 -0.67
C MET A 140 -10.35 2.96 -2.13
N LEU A 141 -9.45 2.72 -3.08
CA LEU A 141 -9.73 2.94 -4.50
C LEU A 141 -10.93 2.12 -4.98
N PRO A 142 -10.97 0.78 -4.84
CA PRO A 142 -12.15 0.03 -5.25
C PRO A 142 -13.42 0.39 -4.46
N LEU A 143 -13.35 0.73 -3.17
CA LEU A 143 -14.52 1.22 -2.42
C LEU A 143 -15.07 2.52 -3.02
N ARG A 144 -14.20 3.46 -3.38
CA ARG A 144 -14.59 4.72 -4.02
C ARG A 144 -15.23 4.48 -5.40
N LEU A 145 -14.74 3.52 -6.17
CA LEU A 145 -15.30 3.13 -7.46
C LEU A 145 -16.68 2.46 -7.30
N LEU A 146 -16.81 1.55 -6.33
CA LEU A 146 -18.11 0.91 -5.99
C LEU A 146 -19.16 1.96 -5.61
N ALA A 147 -18.81 2.94 -4.79
CA ALA A 147 -19.72 4.03 -4.42
C ALA A 147 -20.20 4.87 -5.63
N LYS A 148 -19.40 4.87 -6.71
CA LYS A 148 -19.77 5.53 -7.99
C LYS A 148 -20.47 4.58 -8.99
N GLY A 149 -20.61 3.30 -8.65
CA GLY A 149 -21.16 2.28 -9.56
C GLY A 149 -20.20 1.98 -10.74
N GLU A 150 -18.89 2.17 -10.54
CA GLU A 150 -17.88 2.00 -11.56
C GLU A 150 -17.13 0.66 -11.42
N PRO A 151 -16.56 0.14 -12.52
CA PRO A 151 -15.78 -1.10 -12.48
C PRO A 151 -14.55 -0.97 -11.57
N THR A 152 -14.28 -2.01 -10.77
CA THR A 152 -13.16 -2.08 -9.84
C THR A 152 -11.99 -2.91 -10.41
N PRO A 153 -10.78 -2.78 -9.87
CA PRO A 153 -9.72 -3.75 -10.07
C PRO A 153 -10.18 -5.19 -9.77
N GLY A 154 -9.52 -6.19 -10.36
CA GLY A 154 -9.90 -7.60 -10.24
C GLY A 154 -9.43 -8.28 -8.96
N ALA A 155 -8.39 -7.74 -8.29
CA ALA A 155 -7.85 -8.28 -7.04
C ALA A 155 -7.14 -7.19 -6.23
N ILE A 156 -7.05 -7.40 -4.91
CA ILE A 156 -6.35 -6.51 -3.98
C ILE A 156 -5.26 -7.28 -3.22
N VAL A 157 -4.09 -6.65 -3.07
CA VAL A 157 -3.04 -7.04 -2.11
C VAL A 157 -2.78 -5.86 -1.19
N SER A 158 -3.21 -5.97 0.05
CA SER A 158 -3.03 -4.94 1.09
C SER A 158 -2.00 -5.41 2.11
N ILE A 159 -0.90 -4.67 2.23
CA ILE A 159 0.24 -5.06 3.07
C ILE A 159 0.42 -4.05 4.18
N SER A 160 0.51 -4.51 5.43
CA SER A 160 0.70 -3.63 6.60
C SER A 160 -0.22 -2.38 6.57
N PRO A 161 -1.53 -2.52 6.26
CA PRO A 161 -2.38 -1.37 6.02
C PRO A 161 -2.63 -0.53 7.27
N TRP A 162 -2.75 0.78 7.11
CA TRP A 162 -3.24 1.68 8.15
C TRP A 162 -4.74 1.90 7.95
N THR A 163 -5.57 1.20 8.70
CA THR A 163 -7.02 1.12 8.47
C THR A 163 -7.87 1.86 9.49
N ASP A 164 -7.28 2.17 10.67
CA ASP A 164 -7.94 2.93 11.74
C ASP A 164 -7.16 4.22 12.07
N PHE A 165 -7.68 5.35 11.57
CA PHE A 165 -7.08 6.65 11.86
C PHE A 165 -7.40 7.18 13.25
N THR A 166 -8.27 6.52 14.04
CA THR A 166 -8.46 6.85 15.45
C THR A 166 -7.26 6.44 16.31
N LEU A 167 -6.48 5.47 15.84
CA LEU A 167 -5.38 4.81 16.58
C LEU A 167 -5.87 4.13 17.87
N ALA A 168 -7.13 3.68 17.88
CA ALA A 168 -7.74 3.05 19.07
C ALA A 168 -7.29 1.60 19.28
N ASN A 169 -6.72 0.95 18.24
CA ASN A 169 -6.27 -0.43 18.35
C ASN A 169 -5.11 -0.53 19.37
N PRO A 170 -5.21 -1.40 20.40
CA PRO A 170 -4.19 -1.51 21.46
C PRO A 170 -2.81 -1.93 20.94
N LYS A 171 -2.73 -2.60 19.79
CA LYS A 171 -1.44 -2.98 19.17
C LYS A 171 -0.56 -1.78 18.84
N VAL A 172 -1.13 -0.59 18.64
CA VAL A 172 -0.36 0.64 18.44
C VAL A 172 0.60 0.90 19.59
N ASP A 173 0.17 0.65 20.82
CA ASP A 173 0.99 0.84 22.03
C ASP A 173 1.75 -0.44 22.41
N GLU A 174 1.09 -1.60 22.35
CA GLU A 174 1.70 -2.88 22.73
C GLU A 174 2.94 -3.23 21.91
N ASN A 175 2.92 -2.92 20.62
CA ASN A 175 4.00 -3.25 19.69
C ASN A 175 5.02 -2.10 19.51
N GLU A 176 4.85 -0.94 20.13
CA GLU A 176 5.74 0.21 19.92
C GLU A 176 7.22 -0.09 20.20
N GLU A 177 7.53 -0.93 21.20
CA GLU A 177 8.92 -1.32 21.47
C GLU A 177 9.49 -2.31 20.46
N HIS A 178 8.62 -3.10 19.81
CA HIS A 178 8.99 -4.10 18.82
C HIS A 178 9.11 -3.51 17.41
N ASP A 179 8.21 -2.60 17.03
CA ASP A 179 8.23 -1.92 15.74
C ASP A 179 9.45 -1.00 15.63
N LYS A 180 10.25 -1.20 14.57
CA LYS A 180 11.44 -0.40 14.30
C LYS A 180 11.17 0.75 13.33
N MET A 181 9.97 0.77 12.75
CA MET A 181 9.57 1.72 11.71
C MET A 181 8.60 2.78 12.24
N LEU A 182 7.64 2.40 13.09
CA LEU A 182 6.56 3.26 13.54
C LEU A 182 6.52 3.40 15.06
N SER A 183 5.84 4.41 15.52
CA SER A 183 5.41 4.66 16.90
C SER A 183 4.09 5.41 16.87
N ARG A 184 3.35 5.41 17.99
CA ARG A 184 2.13 6.24 18.12
C ARG A 184 2.38 7.68 17.72
N ASN A 185 3.43 8.31 18.23
CA ASN A 185 3.77 9.70 17.92
C ASN A 185 4.00 9.94 16.42
N THR A 186 4.61 8.98 15.72
CA THR A 186 4.81 9.07 14.28
C THR A 186 3.49 8.98 13.53
N LEU A 187 2.62 8.05 13.91
CA LEU A 187 1.30 7.90 13.32
C LEU A 187 0.44 9.14 13.54
N GLU A 188 0.46 9.73 14.74
CA GLU A 188 -0.24 10.99 15.05
C GLU A 188 0.28 12.16 14.20
N GLY A 189 1.59 12.26 14.03
CA GLY A 189 2.20 13.29 13.18
C GLY A 189 1.82 13.13 11.71
N MET A 190 1.86 11.91 11.16
CA MET A 190 1.44 11.63 9.79
C MET A 190 -0.06 11.89 9.61
N ARG A 191 -0.89 11.44 10.56
CA ARG A 191 -2.34 11.70 10.55
C ARG A 191 -2.64 13.19 10.51
N ALA A 192 -1.99 13.97 11.37
CA ALA A 192 -2.20 15.43 11.43
C ALA A 192 -1.78 16.13 10.13
N ALA A 193 -0.75 15.63 9.43
CA ALA A 193 -0.36 16.16 8.13
C ALA A 193 -1.34 15.73 7.01
N PHE A 194 -1.81 14.49 7.05
CA PHE A 194 -2.67 13.90 6.01
C PHE A 194 -4.12 14.36 6.10
N LEU A 195 -4.69 14.38 7.32
CA LEU A 195 -6.10 14.70 7.60
C LEU A 195 -6.18 16.10 8.24
N GLN A 196 -6.21 17.14 7.40
CA GLN A 196 -6.17 18.54 7.86
C GLN A 196 -7.55 19.19 8.04
N ASP A 197 -8.63 18.51 7.65
CA ASP A 197 -9.99 19.00 7.89
C ASP A 197 -10.29 18.92 9.39
N PRO A 198 -10.49 20.05 10.09
CA PRO A 198 -10.73 20.06 11.53
C PRO A 198 -12.06 19.45 11.94
N ASP A 199 -13.02 19.35 11.01
CA ASP A 199 -14.35 18.78 11.25
C ASP A 199 -14.41 17.28 10.89
N LEU A 200 -13.31 16.71 10.40
CA LEU A 200 -13.25 15.31 10.00
C LEU A 200 -13.17 14.39 11.23
N ASP A 201 -14.15 13.51 11.39
CA ASP A 201 -14.07 12.42 12.35
C ASP A 201 -13.07 11.36 11.82
N PHE A 202 -12.05 11.02 12.61
CA PHE A 202 -11.09 9.99 12.26
C PHE A 202 -11.72 8.59 12.15
N ALA A 203 -12.91 8.40 12.70
CA ALA A 203 -13.70 7.19 12.52
C ALA A 203 -14.58 7.22 11.25
N ASP A 204 -14.55 8.30 10.46
CA ASP A 204 -15.35 8.41 9.23
C ASP A 204 -15.06 7.24 8.28
N PRO A 205 -16.09 6.47 7.84
CA PRO A 205 -15.90 5.31 6.98
C PRO A 205 -15.31 5.63 5.60
N ARG A 206 -15.26 6.90 5.21
CA ARG A 206 -14.63 7.34 3.96
C ARG A 206 -13.10 7.31 4.04
N ILE A 207 -12.53 7.29 5.25
CA ILE A 207 -11.09 7.25 5.49
C ILE A 207 -10.68 6.05 6.33
N SER A 208 -11.45 5.67 7.35
CA SER A 208 -11.17 4.58 8.28
C SER A 208 -11.84 3.28 7.81
N LEU A 209 -11.04 2.38 7.23
CA LEU A 209 -11.54 1.15 6.61
C LEU A 209 -12.22 0.20 7.61
N VAL A 210 -11.82 0.26 8.88
CA VAL A 210 -12.46 -0.53 9.96
C VAL A 210 -13.92 -0.15 10.19
N ASN A 211 -14.36 1.00 9.70
CA ASN A 211 -15.74 1.46 9.77
C ASN A 211 -16.46 1.45 8.42
N ALA A 212 -15.76 1.13 7.32
CA ALA A 212 -16.32 1.17 5.98
C ALA A 212 -17.27 0.00 5.69
N ASP A 213 -18.20 0.18 4.76
CA ASP A 213 -18.94 -0.91 4.13
C ASP A 213 -18.06 -1.56 3.05
N LEU A 214 -17.62 -2.80 3.27
CA LEU A 214 -16.74 -3.53 2.38
C LEU A 214 -17.51 -4.39 1.35
N THR A 215 -18.83 -4.24 1.26
CA THR A 215 -19.66 -5.01 0.34
C THR A 215 -19.23 -4.80 -1.11
N GLY A 216 -19.00 -5.90 -1.82
CA GLY A 216 -18.66 -5.88 -3.24
C GLY A 216 -17.19 -5.64 -3.55
N LEU A 217 -16.32 -5.55 -2.55
CA LEU A 217 -14.87 -5.52 -2.78
C LEU A 217 -14.42 -6.75 -3.59
N PRO A 218 -13.47 -6.58 -4.51
CA PRO A 218 -12.84 -7.71 -5.21
C PRO A 218 -12.07 -8.62 -4.23
N PRO A 219 -11.67 -9.83 -4.67
CA PRO A 219 -10.84 -10.71 -3.87
C PRO A 219 -9.65 -9.98 -3.25
N THR A 220 -9.49 -10.07 -1.93
CA THR A 220 -8.53 -9.27 -1.14
C THR A 220 -7.67 -10.17 -0.28
N VAL A 221 -6.34 -10.05 -0.39
CA VAL A 221 -5.39 -10.65 0.55
C VAL A 221 -4.76 -9.57 1.42
N VAL A 222 -4.68 -9.87 2.72
CA VAL A 222 -4.05 -8.97 3.71
C VAL A 222 -2.80 -9.64 4.26
N HIS A 223 -1.68 -8.95 4.18
CA HIS A 223 -0.42 -9.33 4.83
C HIS A 223 -0.05 -8.29 5.86
N TYR A 224 0.42 -8.69 7.03
CA TYR A 224 0.94 -7.77 8.05
C TYR A 224 1.99 -8.42 8.93
N GLY A 225 2.85 -7.62 9.54
CA GLY A 225 3.84 -8.09 10.50
C GLY A 225 3.26 -8.16 11.92
N GLU A 226 3.51 -9.23 12.67
CA GLU A 226 2.97 -9.36 14.03
C GLU A 226 3.62 -8.38 15.02
N TYR A 227 4.82 -7.86 14.71
CA TYR A 227 5.54 -6.91 15.57
C TYR A 227 5.34 -5.45 15.17
N GLU A 228 4.56 -5.17 14.11
CA GLU A 228 4.27 -3.78 13.74
C GLU A 228 3.17 -3.16 14.62
N THR A 229 3.23 -1.85 14.81
CA THR A 229 2.19 -1.08 15.53
C THR A 229 0.82 -1.19 14.86
N LEU A 230 0.78 -1.40 13.54
CA LEU A 230 -0.44 -1.56 12.76
C LEU A 230 -0.89 -3.03 12.59
N ALA A 231 -0.32 -3.97 13.39
CA ALA A 231 -0.74 -5.38 13.34
C ALA A 231 -2.23 -5.57 13.60
N GLY A 232 -2.78 -4.79 14.52
CA GLY A 232 -4.21 -4.79 14.82
C GLY A 232 -5.08 -4.33 13.68
N ASP A 233 -4.62 -3.33 12.93
CA ASP A 233 -5.29 -2.80 11.74
C ASP A 233 -5.40 -3.87 10.64
N GLY A 234 -4.31 -4.59 10.37
CA GLY A 234 -4.31 -5.68 9.41
C GLY A 234 -5.24 -6.83 9.81
N ALA A 235 -5.21 -7.22 11.10
CA ALA A 235 -6.06 -8.27 11.63
C ALA A 235 -7.55 -7.88 11.59
N GLU A 236 -7.89 -6.64 11.94
CA GLU A 236 -9.26 -6.14 11.93
C GLU A 236 -9.81 -6.03 10.50
N LEU A 237 -9.01 -5.53 9.55
CA LEU A 237 -9.41 -5.52 8.14
C LEU A 237 -9.74 -6.95 7.65
N ALA A 238 -8.91 -7.94 7.97
CA ALA A 238 -9.15 -9.33 7.59
C ALA A 238 -10.44 -9.89 8.20
N GLN A 239 -10.73 -9.58 9.47
CA GLN A 239 -11.98 -9.93 10.11
C GLN A 239 -13.17 -9.30 9.39
N ARG A 240 -13.11 -8.01 9.12
CA ARG A 240 -14.18 -7.28 8.42
C ARG A 240 -14.43 -7.81 7.02
N LEU A 241 -13.39 -8.13 6.25
CA LEU A 241 -13.53 -8.77 4.94
C LEU A 241 -14.37 -10.08 5.05
N THR A 242 -14.12 -10.87 6.09
CA THR A 242 -14.90 -12.10 6.36
C THR A 242 -16.35 -11.79 6.70
N GLU A 243 -16.60 -10.80 7.56
CA GLU A 243 -17.97 -10.35 7.94
C GLU A 243 -18.77 -9.88 6.72
N PHE A 244 -18.14 -9.17 5.79
CA PHE A 244 -18.74 -8.71 4.53
C PHE A 244 -18.75 -9.77 3.42
N LYS A 245 -18.30 -11.02 3.71
CA LYS A 245 -18.25 -12.13 2.77
C LYS A 245 -17.42 -11.83 1.51
N VAL A 246 -16.41 -11.00 1.63
CA VAL A 246 -15.42 -10.78 0.59
C VAL A 246 -14.53 -12.02 0.50
N THR A 247 -14.24 -12.49 -0.71
CA THR A 247 -13.24 -13.56 -0.90
C THR A 247 -11.89 -13.04 -0.40
N SER A 248 -11.36 -13.62 0.68
CA SER A 248 -10.15 -13.09 1.32
C SER A 248 -9.24 -14.19 1.89
N GLU A 249 -7.95 -13.87 1.94
CA GLU A 249 -6.93 -14.60 2.69
C GLU A 249 -6.20 -13.61 3.61
N VAL A 250 -5.64 -14.10 4.71
CA VAL A 250 -4.83 -13.31 5.63
C VAL A 250 -3.55 -14.06 5.98
N HIS A 251 -2.43 -13.35 5.92
CA HIS A 251 -1.11 -13.92 6.18
C HIS A 251 -0.32 -13.02 7.16
N PRO A 252 -0.49 -13.22 8.47
CA PRO A 252 0.37 -12.58 9.46
C PRO A 252 1.80 -13.14 9.34
N MET A 253 2.78 -12.25 9.31
CA MET A 253 4.20 -12.63 9.30
C MET A 253 4.71 -12.66 10.75
N PRO A 254 5.11 -13.83 11.28
CA PRO A 254 5.70 -13.91 12.60
C PRO A 254 6.92 -12.99 12.75
N GLU A 255 6.97 -12.22 13.85
CA GLU A 255 8.02 -11.22 14.13
C GLU A 255 8.22 -10.17 13.01
N GLY A 256 7.32 -10.12 12.02
CA GLY A 256 7.37 -9.18 10.90
C GLY A 256 7.28 -7.74 11.36
N GLN A 257 8.08 -6.88 10.73
CA GLN A 257 8.09 -5.43 10.94
C GLN A 257 7.11 -4.74 10.01
N HIS A 258 6.78 -3.48 10.31
CA HIS A 258 5.96 -2.66 9.42
C HIS A 258 6.58 -2.57 8.02
N SER A 259 5.75 -2.72 6.98
CA SER A 259 6.21 -2.68 5.58
C SER A 259 7.34 -3.68 5.29
N PHE A 260 7.27 -4.89 5.84
CA PHE A 260 8.30 -5.93 5.74
C PHE A 260 8.76 -6.22 4.30
N VAL A 261 7.92 -5.93 3.30
CA VAL A 261 8.26 -6.09 1.87
C VAL A 261 9.49 -5.30 1.44
N LEU A 262 9.88 -4.27 2.19
CA LEU A 262 11.14 -3.57 2.01
C LEU A 262 12.37 -4.48 2.23
N GLY A 263 12.23 -5.65 2.87
CA GLY A 263 13.27 -6.67 3.02
C GLY A 263 13.42 -7.60 1.80
N ALA A 264 12.72 -7.36 0.69
CA ALA A 264 12.70 -8.21 -0.49
C ALA A 264 14.10 -8.51 -1.05
N GLY A 265 14.34 -9.78 -1.38
CA GLY A 265 15.61 -10.31 -1.87
C GLY A 265 16.71 -10.44 -0.82
N ARG A 266 16.41 -10.14 0.47
CA ARG A 266 17.35 -10.26 1.59
C ARG A 266 16.85 -11.17 2.71
N VAL A 267 15.54 -11.26 2.86
CA VAL A 267 14.88 -12.00 3.95
C VAL A 267 14.02 -13.09 3.32
N PRO A 268 14.38 -14.37 3.50
CA PRO A 268 13.65 -15.48 2.84
C PRO A 268 12.16 -15.52 3.15
N GLU A 269 11.76 -15.17 4.37
CA GLU A 269 10.35 -15.12 4.79
C GLU A 269 9.58 -14.03 4.03
N VAL A 270 10.24 -12.90 3.74
CA VAL A 270 9.67 -11.83 2.92
C VAL A 270 9.51 -12.29 1.47
N ASP A 271 10.52 -12.98 0.92
CA ASP A 271 10.45 -13.51 -0.45
C ASP A 271 9.33 -14.55 -0.58
N GLN A 272 9.13 -15.38 0.45
CA GLN A 272 8.01 -16.33 0.51
C GLN A 272 6.65 -15.60 0.54
N ALA A 273 6.52 -14.56 1.34
CA ALA A 273 5.28 -13.76 1.38
C ALA A 273 4.99 -13.09 0.03
N ILE A 274 6.04 -12.56 -0.64
CA ILE A 274 5.91 -11.97 -1.98
C ILE A 274 5.47 -13.01 -3.01
N GLU A 275 5.98 -14.24 -2.94
CA GLU A 275 5.51 -15.32 -3.82
C GLU A 275 4.02 -15.67 -3.56
N GLN A 276 3.57 -15.67 -2.32
CA GLN A 276 2.14 -15.85 -1.98
C GLN A 276 1.28 -14.73 -2.60
N MET A 277 1.74 -13.46 -2.52
CA MET A 277 1.08 -12.33 -3.17
C MET A 277 1.02 -12.51 -4.69
N GLY A 278 2.11 -12.96 -5.30
CA GLY A 278 2.17 -13.27 -6.73
C GLY A 278 1.18 -14.37 -7.13
N GLN A 279 1.09 -15.45 -6.34
CA GLN A 279 0.12 -16.53 -6.57
C GLN A 279 -1.32 -16.05 -6.44
N TRP A 280 -1.62 -15.21 -5.45
CA TRP A 280 -2.92 -14.59 -5.28
C TRP A 280 -3.31 -13.77 -6.52
N LEU A 281 -2.41 -12.89 -6.96
CA LEU A 281 -2.64 -12.04 -8.14
C LEU A 281 -2.85 -12.87 -9.41
N ARG A 282 -1.99 -13.87 -9.68
CA ARG A 282 -2.18 -14.76 -10.84
C ARG A 282 -3.52 -15.46 -10.81
N ARG A 283 -3.93 -16.01 -9.66
CA ARG A 283 -5.21 -16.71 -9.50
C ARG A 283 -6.41 -15.84 -9.82
N HIS A 284 -6.41 -14.59 -9.33
CA HIS A 284 -7.58 -13.73 -9.41
C HIS A 284 -7.59 -12.80 -10.61
N LEU A 285 -6.45 -12.55 -11.24
CA LEU A 285 -6.36 -11.79 -12.50
C LEU A 285 -6.34 -12.71 -13.73
N GLY A 286 -6.28 -14.01 -13.55
CA GLY A 286 -6.25 -14.99 -14.64
C GLY A 286 -4.93 -14.98 -15.43
N ALA A 287 -3.80 -14.74 -14.74
CA ALA A 287 -2.45 -14.72 -15.34
C ALA A 287 -1.77 -16.08 -15.31
#